data_7fb9a1093de163a7c0ab92d44c1ad8de
#
_entry.id   7fb9a1093de163a7c0ab92d44c1ad8de
#
_cell.length_a   1.000
_cell.length_b   1.000
_cell.length_c   1.000
_cell.angle_alpha   90.00
_cell.angle_beta   90.00
_cell.angle_gamma   90.00
#
_symmetry.space_group_name_H-M   'P 1'
#
loop_
_entity.id
_entity.type
_entity.pdbx_description
1 polymer ?
#
loop_
_entity_poly.entity_id
_entity_poly.type
_entity_poly.pdbx_seq_one_letter_code
_entity_poly.pdbx_strand_id
1 'polypeptide(L)'
;IDNQMMETITYHCLGIGFIALALKKTKKDERASKTTILETGAITVSGYLIQAIIGLASTTAIFFLVKYGVEHWSWNDNPIMWYSGLLLPLGFGQGTGQAYSWGATYQGLAENNFDGGISFGLAVATIGFIVASLGGVVYLAVLRKQGKIAPYKGDIKDETTLETYETKNDIPAAESVDKLTIQVALVLTVYALTF
;
A
#
# COMPACT_ATOMS: atom_id res chain seq x y z
N ILE A 1 11.86 -5.69 22.31
CA ILE A 1 12.08 -4.47 21.52
C ILE A 1 10.95 -3.54 21.89
N ASP A 2 11.26 -2.33 22.31
CA ASP A 2 10.28 -1.31 22.70
C ASP A 2 9.49 -0.86 21.45
N ASN A 3 8.18 -0.64 21.60
CA ASN A 3 7.31 -0.19 20.51
C ASN A 3 7.82 1.13 19.91
N GLN A 4 8.30 2.06 20.74
CA GLN A 4 8.86 3.33 20.29
C GLN A 4 10.10 3.14 19.40
N MET A 5 10.96 2.17 19.73
CA MET A 5 12.13 1.83 18.91
C MET A 5 11.70 1.26 17.55
N MET A 6 10.69 0.40 17.52
CA MET A 6 10.15 -0.15 16.27
C MET A 6 9.53 0.91 15.38
N GLU A 7 8.80 1.85 15.94
CA GLU A 7 8.24 2.99 15.20
C GLU A 7 9.34 3.84 14.57
N THR A 8 10.37 4.18 15.35
CA THR A 8 11.51 4.96 14.87
C THR A 8 12.25 4.26 13.73
N ILE A 9 12.56 2.96 13.88
CA ILE A 9 13.20 2.17 12.83
C ILE A 9 12.35 2.15 11.57
N THR A 10 11.05 1.90 11.72
CA THR A 10 10.12 1.84 10.59
C THR A 10 10.07 3.18 9.84
N TYR A 11 10.00 4.28 10.56
CA TYR A 11 9.99 5.63 9.99
C TYR A 11 11.24 5.91 9.15
N HIS A 12 12.42 5.65 9.69
CA HIS A 12 13.67 5.86 8.96
C HIS A 12 13.84 4.90 7.77
N CYS A 13 13.48 3.62 7.93
CA CYS A 13 13.53 2.65 6.83
C CYS A 13 12.58 3.02 5.68
N LEU A 14 11.37 3.51 6.00
CA LEU A 14 10.43 3.99 4.99
C LEU A 14 10.98 5.22 4.26
N GLY A 15 11.56 6.18 4.98
CA GLY A 15 12.17 7.37 4.39
C GLY A 15 13.27 7.01 3.39
N ILE A 16 14.20 6.15 3.79
CA ILE A 16 15.28 5.64 2.93
C ILE A 16 14.70 4.90 1.71
N GLY A 17 13.68 4.05 1.92
CA GLY A 17 13.02 3.31 0.84
C GLY A 17 12.35 4.21 -0.20
N PHE A 18 11.65 5.26 0.23
CA PHE A 18 11.05 6.22 -0.68
C PHE A 18 12.08 7.04 -1.46
N ILE A 19 13.17 7.45 -0.81
CA ILE A 19 14.28 8.13 -1.49
C ILE A 19 14.90 7.22 -2.55
N ALA A 20 15.18 5.97 -2.20
CA ALA A 20 15.73 4.99 -3.15
C ALA A 20 14.80 4.76 -4.35
N LEU A 21 13.48 4.69 -4.10
CA LEU A 21 12.48 4.54 -5.15
C LEU A 21 12.41 5.78 -6.06
N ALA A 22 12.47 6.97 -5.48
CA ALA A 22 12.46 8.24 -6.23
C ALA A 22 13.71 8.42 -7.11
N LEU A 23 14.86 7.95 -6.63
CA LEU A 23 16.12 8.00 -7.36
C LEU A 23 16.27 6.89 -8.40
N LYS A 24 15.38 5.89 -8.38
CA LYS A 24 15.39 4.82 -9.37
C LYS A 24 15.15 5.38 -10.77
N LYS A 25 16.13 5.21 -11.66
CA LYS A 25 16.00 5.60 -13.05
C LYS A 25 15.00 4.69 -13.76
N THR A 26 13.82 5.19 -14.02
CA THR A 26 12.82 4.50 -14.83
C THR A 26 13.15 4.68 -16.31
N LYS A 27 13.15 3.61 -17.09
CA LYS A 27 13.17 3.73 -18.56
C LYS A 27 11.97 4.58 -18.94
N LYS A 28 12.22 5.67 -19.69
CA LYS A 28 11.16 6.52 -20.20
C LYS A 28 10.31 5.70 -21.14
N ASP A 29 9.15 5.27 -20.67
CA ASP A 29 8.20 4.59 -21.53
C ASP A 29 7.69 5.61 -22.54
N GLU A 30 8.15 5.51 -23.77
CA GLU A 30 7.76 6.42 -24.87
C GLU A 30 6.25 6.40 -25.11
N ARG A 31 5.55 5.40 -24.54
CA ARG A 31 4.10 5.27 -24.61
C ARG A 31 3.36 5.98 -23.47
N ALA A 32 4.05 6.47 -22.45
CA ALA A 32 3.43 7.20 -21.36
C ALA A 32 2.99 8.60 -21.83
N SER A 33 1.86 8.65 -22.50
CA SER A 33 1.18 9.90 -22.84
C SER A 33 0.68 10.60 -21.56
N LYS A 34 0.60 11.93 -21.59
CA LYS A 34 -0.05 12.71 -20.52
C LYS A 34 -1.47 12.19 -20.21
N THR A 35 -2.17 11.70 -21.21
CA THR A 35 -3.50 11.09 -21.10
C THR A 35 -3.46 9.82 -20.25
N THR A 36 -2.46 8.94 -20.43
CA THR A 36 -2.31 7.71 -19.65
C THR A 36 -2.10 7.99 -18.15
N ILE A 37 -1.34 9.05 -17.83
CA ILE A 37 -1.10 9.45 -16.44
C ILE A 37 -2.41 9.94 -15.80
N LEU A 38 -3.18 10.77 -16.51
CA LEU A 38 -4.47 11.25 -16.04
C LEU A 38 -5.49 10.12 -15.87
N GLU A 39 -5.57 9.20 -16.83
CA GLU A 39 -6.43 8.03 -16.78
C GLU A 39 -6.10 7.14 -15.58
N THR A 40 -4.82 6.84 -15.36
CA THR A 40 -4.37 6.04 -14.21
C THR A 40 -4.70 6.74 -12.90
N GLY A 41 -4.46 8.05 -12.81
CA GLY A 41 -4.81 8.85 -11.64
C GLY A 41 -6.32 8.85 -11.38
N ALA A 42 -7.14 9.05 -12.41
CA ALA A 42 -8.59 9.05 -12.31
C ALA A 42 -9.14 7.68 -11.85
N ILE A 43 -8.61 6.58 -12.40
CA ILE A 43 -8.98 5.21 -12.00
C ILE A 43 -8.63 4.97 -10.53
N THR A 44 -7.45 5.37 -10.11
CA THR A 44 -6.99 5.20 -8.71
C THR A 44 -7.87 5.97 -7.74
N VAL A 45 -8.14 7.25 -8.01
CA VAL A 45 -9.00 8.09 -7.18
C VAL A 45 -10.44 7.54 -7.15
N SER A 46 -10.98 7.14 -8.29
CA SER A 46 -12.31 6.52 -8.38
C SER A 46 -12.38 5.23 -7.55
N GLY A 47 -11.33 4.42 -7.59
CA GLY A 47 -11.22 3.22 -6.77
C GLY A 47 -11.28 3.52 -5.27
N TYR A 48 -10.57 4.54 -4.81
CA TYR A 48 -10.61 4.97 -3.40
C TYR A 48 -11.98 5.50 -2.99
N LEU A 49 -12.64 6.28 -3.84
CA LEU A 49 -13.99 6.80 -3.58
C LEU A 49 -15.01 5.67 -3.46
N ILE A 50 -14.98 4.69 -4.37
CA ILE A 50 -15.85 3.53 -4.31
C ILE A 50 -15.62 2.72 -3.03
N GLN A 51 -14.36 2.48 -2.67
CA GLN A 51 -14.02 1.79 -1.43
C GLN A 51 -14.49 2.55 -0.19
N ALA A 52 -14.38 3.89 -0.19
CA ALA A 52 -14.88 4.72 0.91
C ALA A 52 -16.40 4.62 1.06
N ILE A 53 -17.16 4.66 -0.05
CA ILE A 53 -18.61 4.53 -0.05
C ILE A 53 -19.03 3.15 0.45
N ILE A 54 -18.40 2.08 -0.05
CA ILE A 54 -18.67 0.71 0.39
C ILE A 54 -18.33 0.53 1.87
N GLY A 55 -17.17 1.04 2.29
CA GLY A 55 -16.73 0.98 3.68
C GLY A 55 -17.72 1.67 4.62
N LEU A 56 -18.08 2.92 4.34
CA LEU A 56 -19.05 3.66 5.12
C LEU A 56 -20.42 2.97 5.14
N ALA A 57 -20.92 2.52 3.99
CA ALA A 57 -22.21 1.85 3.92
C ALA A 57 -22.20 0.56 4.76
N SER A 58 -21.12 -0.24 4.68
CA SER A 58 -20.99 -1.49 5.42
C SER A 58 -20.90 -1.25 6.93
N THR A 59 -20.04 -0.34 7.38
CA THR A 59 -19.88 -0.07 8.82
C THR A 59 -21.10 0.62 9.41
N THR A 60 -21.74 1.52 8.67
CA THR A 60 -23.01 2.13 9.06
C THR A 60 -24.11 1.10 9.18
N ALA A 61 -24.23 0.18 8.22
CA ALA A 61 -25.21 -0.91 8.28
C ALA A 61 -24.97 -1.82 9.50
N ILE A 62 -23.71 -2.24 9.72
CA ILE A 62 -23.35 -3.06 10.90
C ILE A 62 -23.66 -2.31 12.20
N PHE A 63 -23.30 -1.04 12.27
CA PHE A 63 -23.55 -0.18 13.43
C PHE A 63 -25.06 -0.12 13.78
N PHE A 64 -25.91 0.08 12.77
CA PHE A 64 -27.36 0.09 13.00
C PHE A 64 -27.93 -1.28 13.31
N LEU A 65 -27.44 -2.35 12.67
CA LEU A 65 -27.86 -3.70 12.97
C LEU A 65 -27.54 -4.10 14.41
N VAL A 66 -26.35 -3.76 14.90
CA VAL A 66 -25.95 -4.01 16.28
C VAL A 66 -26.76 -3.15 17.25
N LYS A 67 -26.98 -1.87 16.93
CA LYS A 67 -27.74 -0.95 17.77
C LYS A 67 -29.21 -1.35 17.97
N TYR A 68 -29.86 -1.83 16.92
CA TYR A 68 -31.28 -2.15 16.94
C TYR A 68 -31.57 -3.65 17.05
N GLY A 69 -30.58 -4.50 16.73
CA GLY A 69 -30.75 -5.97 16.70
C GLY A 69 -30.37 -6.70 17.98
N VAL A 70 -29.61 -6.06 18.87
CA VAL A 70 -29.13 -6.67 20.12
C VAL A 70 -29.70 -5.90 21.31
N GLU A 71 -30.73 -6.43 21.93
CA GLU A 71 -31.48 -5.80 23.04
C GLU A 71 -30.62 -5.46 24.29
N HIS A 72 -29.43 -6.00 24.42
CA HIS A 72 -28.55 -5.86 25.58
C HIS A 72 -27.24 -5.15 25.28
N TRP A 73 -27.06 -4.57 24.10
CA TRP A 73 -25.82 -3.88 23.75
C TRP A 73 -25.83 -2.44 24.24
N SER A 74 -24.95 -2.12 25.19
CA SER A 74 -24.74 -0.74 25.62
C SER A 74 -24.01 0.04 24.54
N TRP A 75 -24.43 1.31 24.32
CA TRP A 75 -23.81 2.21 23.38
C TRP A 75 -22.31 2.41 23.61
N ASN A 76 -21.88 2.35 24.89
CA ASN A 76 -20.49 2.50 25.29
C ASN A 76 -19.62 1.27 24.97
N ASP A 77 -20.25 0.12 24.67
CA ASP A 77 -19.55 -1.13 24.39
C ASP A 77 -19.47 -1.42 22.89
N ASN A 78 -19.85 -0.47 22.03
CA ASN A 78 -19.84 -0.68 20.59
C ASN A 78 -18.40 -0.48 20.03
N PRO A 79 -17.71 -1.57 19.64
CA PRO A 79 -16.33 -1.50 19.18
C PRO A 79 -16.20 -0.92 17.77
N ILE A 80 -17.31 -0.75 17.05
CA ILE A 80 -17.30 -0.32 15.65
C ILE A 80 -18.04 1.00 15.52
N MET A 81 -17.32 2.04 15.17
CA MET A 81 -17.91 3.34 14.83
C MET A 81 -18.36 3.36 13.36
N TRP A 82 -19.47 4.04 13.09
CA TRP A 82 -20.05 4.12 11.75
C TRP A 82 -19.06 4.66 10.70
N TYR A 83 -18.18 5.59 11.09
CA TYR A 83 -17.16 6.18 10.21
C TYR A 83 -15.88 5.34 10.06
N SER A 84 -15.71 4.27 10.82
CA SER A 84 -14.52 3.40 10.73
C SER A 84 -14.35 2.76 9.35
N GLY A 85 -15.43 2.73 8.56
CA GLY A 85 -15.41 2.32 7.16
C GLY A 85 -14.51 3.13 6.24
N LEU A 86 -14.16 4.37 6.63
CA LEU A 86 -13.15 5.16 5.92
C LEU A 86 -11.74 4.56 5.99
N LEU A 87 -11.49 3.64 6.92
CA LEU A 87 -10.24 2.87 6.94
C LEU A 87 -10.13 1.86 5.79
N LEU A 88 -11.25 1.54 5.10
CA LEU A 88 -11.23 0.60 3.97
C LEU A 88 -10.33 1.09 2.82
N PRO A 89 -10.52 2.28 2.23
CA PRO A 89 -9.65 2.77 1.16
C PRO A 89 -8.21 2.99 1.63
N LEU A 90 -8.00 3.31 2.90
CA LEU A 90 -6.67 3.49 3.46
C LEU A 90 -5.93 2.15 3.58
N GLY A 91 -6.59 1.11 4.08
CA GLY A 91 -5.99 -0.23 4.22
C GLY A 91 -5.81 -0.94 2.89
N PHE A 92 -6.85 -0.97 2.04
CA PHE A 92 -6.81 -1.66 0.75
C PHE A 92 -5.98 -0.91 -0.29
N GLY A 93 -6.08 0.41 -0.33
CA GLY A 93 -5.49 1.21 -1.39
C GLY A 93 -4.13 1.81 -1.06
N GLN A 94 -3.89 2.17 0.19
CA GLN A 94 -2.67 2.86 0.61
C GLN A 94 -1.77 2.02 1.53
N GLY A 95 -2.31 0.92 2.06
CA GLY A 95 -1.55 -0.05 2.83
C GLY A 95 -1.52 0.20 4.34
N THR A 96 -0.68 -0.58 5.02
CA THR A 96 -0.65 -0.65 6.49
C THR A 96 -0.28 0.67 7.17
N GLY A 97 0.61 1.46 6.58
CA GLY A 97 1.07 2.72 7.18
C GLY A 97 -0.07 3.73 7.34
N GLN A 98 -0.87 3.94 6.31
CA GLN A 98 -2.01 4.85 6.37
C GLN A 98 -3.13 4.31 7.25
N ALA A 99 -3.41 3.01 7.15
CA ALA A 99 -4.40 2.35 8.00
C ALA A 99 -4.05 2.45 9.50
N TYR A 100 -2.77 2.26 9.84
CA TYR A 100 -2.27 2.44 11.21
C TYR A 100 -2.42 3.89 11.68
N SER A 101 -1.92 4.84 10.90
CA SER A 101 -1.90 6.26 11.26
C SER A 101 -3.31 6.81 11.50
N TRP A 102 -4.24 6.53 10.60
CA TRP A 102 -5.63 6.95 10.76
C TRP A 102 -6.37 6.14 11.82
N GLY A 103 -6.07 4.85 11.96
CA GLY A 103 -6.58 4.03 13.05
C GLY A 103 -6.19 4.58 14.43
N ALA A 104 -4.93 4.99 14.58
CA ALA A 104 -4.42 5.64 15.79
C ALA A 104 -5.10 7.00 16.03
N THR A 105 -5.33 7.79 14.98
CA THR A 105 -6.05 9.06 15.08
C THR A 105 -7.48 8.83 15.58
N TYR A 106 -8.19 7.85 15.04
CA TYR A 106 -9.55 7.53 15.50
C TYR A 106 -9.58 7.02 16.93
N GLN A 107 -8.58 6.25 17.34
CA GLN A 107 -8.44 5.77 18.71
C GLN A 107 -8.12 6.92 19.68
N GLY A 108 -7.38 7.93 19.26
CA GLY A 108 -7.01 9.10 20.07
C GLY A 108 -8.10 10.17 20.20
N LEU A 109 -9.20 10.08 19.43
CA LEU A 109 -10.32 11.01 19.54
C LEU A 109 -11.12 10.68 20.80
N ALA A 110 -10.89 11.46 21.85
CA ALA A 110 -11.41 11.24 23.22
C ALA A 110 -12.94 11.12 23.33
N GLU A 111 -13.70 11.66 22.36
CA GLU A 111 -15.17 11.63 22.37
C GLU A 111 -15.76 10.28 21.92
N ASN A 112 -14.97 9.41 21.28
CA ASN A 112 -15.52 8.29 20.55
C ASN A 112 -15.12 6.91 21.07
N ASN A 113 -14.21 6.82 22.00
CA ASN A 113 -13.78 5.57 22.68
C ASN A 113 -13.58 4.35 21.75
N PHE A 114 -13.01 4.61 20.53
CA PHE A 114 -12.76 3.55 19.57
C PHE A 114 -11.43 2.84 19.88
N ASP A 115 -11.40 2.09 20.97
CA ASP A 115 -10.18 1.44 21.49
C ASP A 115 -9.53 0.45 20.54
N GLY A 116 -10.21 0.02 19.50
CA GLY A 116 -9.72 -0.91 18.49
C GLY A 116 -9.31 -0.28 17.16
N GLY A 117 -9.18 1.04 17.05
CA GLY A 117 -8.94 1.75 15.79
C GLY A 117 -7.71 1.27 15.03
N ILE A 118 -6.59 1.13 15.71
CA ILE A 118 -5.33 0.62 15.13
C ILE A 118 -5.51 -0.81 14.65
N SER A 119 -6.03 -1.69 15.52
CA SER A 119 -6.21 -3.11 15.20
C SER A 119 -7.18 -3.31 14.04
N PHE A 120 -8.25 -2.52 13.99
CA PHE A 120 -9.22 -2.54 12.91
C PHE A 120 -8.56 -2.10 11.58
N GLY A 121 -7.83 -0.99 11.57
CA GLY A 121 -7.12 -0.50 10.40
C GLY A 121 -6.11 -1.52 9.85
N LEU A 122 -5.32 -2.12 10.74
CA LEU A 122 -4.34 -3.15 10.36
C LEU A 122 -5.01 -4.44 9.86
N ALA A 123 -6.14 -4.84 10.46
CA ALA A 123 -6.91 -6.01 9.99
C ALA A 123 -7.45 -5.76 8.57
N VAL A 124 -8.01 -4.58 8.31
CA VAL A 124 -8.47 -4.19 6.97
C VAL A 124 -7.32 -4.21 5.97
N ALA A 125 -6.14 -3.67 6.32
CA ALA A 125 -4.97 -3.70 5.45
C ALA A 125 -4.47 -5.13 5.18
N THR A 126 -4.47 -5.99 6.19
CA THR A 126 -4.09 -7.41 6.03
C THR A 126 -5.02 -8.13 5.07
N ILE A 127 -6.34 -7.94 5.21
CA ILE A 127 -7.32 -8.49 4.28
C ILE A 127 -7.07 -7.93 2.87
N GLY A 128 -6.78 -6.63 2.75
CA GLY A 128 -6.42 -5.98 1.49
C GLY A 128 -5.25 -6.65 0.79
N PHE A 129 -4.18 -6.96 1.51
CA PHE A 129 -3.03 -7.69 0.96
C PHE A 129 -3.38 -9.10 0.49
N ILE A 130 -4.18 -9.83 1.26
CA ILE A 130 -4.62 -11.17 0.87
C ILE A 130 -5.47 -11.10 -0.39
N VAL A 131 -6.43 -10.18 -0.43
CA VAL A 131 -7.29 -9.99 -1.61
C VAL A 131 -6.50 -9.55 -2.82
N ALA A 132 -5.55 -8.63 -2.67
CA ALA A 132 -4.68 -8.18 -3.76
C ALA A 132 -3.80 -9.32 -4.29
N SER A 133 -3.19 -10.09 -3.41
CA SER A 133 -2.28 -11.17 -3.78
C SER A 133 -3.02 -12.34 -4.43
N LEU A 134 -4.04 -12.88 -3.78
CA LEU A 134 -4.78 -14.03 -4.31
C LEU A 134 -5.77 -13.61 -5.39
N GLY A 135 -6.57 -12.59 -5.14
CA GLY A 135 -7.59 -12.10 -6.06
C GLY A 135 -6.98 -11.51 -7.33
N GLY A 136 -5.88 -10.78 -7.21
CA GLY A 136 -5.15 -10.22 -8.35
C GLY A 136 -4.63 -11.32 -9.28
N VAL A 137 -4.02 -12.37 -8.73
CA VAL A 137 -3.53 -13.52 -9.52
C VAL A 137 -4.68 -14.23 -10.23
N VAL A 138 -5.76 -14.51 -9.49
CA VAL A 138 -6.96 -15.17 -10.06
C VAL A 138 -7.57 -14.29 -11.16
N TYR A 139 -7.71 -13.00 -10.92
CA TYR A 139 -8.27 -12.05 -11.87
C TYR A 139 -7.44 -12.00 -13.17
N LEU A 140 -6.11 -11.90 -13.06
CA LEU A 140 -5.21 -11.92 -14.21
C LEU A 140 -5.29 -13.25 -14.97
N ALA A 141 -5.40 -14.38 -14.27
CA ALA A 141 -5.56 -15.69 -14.90
C ALA A 141 -6.87 -15.77 -15.70
N VAL A 142 -7.97 -15.25 -15.16
CA VAL A 142 -9.26 -15.17 -15.85
C VAL A 142 -9.18 -14.28 -17.09
N LEU A 143 -8.59 -13.10 -16.99
CA LEU A 143 -8.44 -12.18 -18.13
C LEU A 143 -7.58 -12.77 -19.24
N ARG A 144 -6.52 -13.51 -18.88
CA ARG A 144 -5.70 -14.24 -19.86
C ARG A 144 -6.50 -15.34 -20.55
N LYS A 145 -7.29 -16.11 -19.79
CA LYS A 145 -8.16 -17.15 -20.33
C LYS A 145 -9.21 -16.59 -21.29
N GLN A 146 -9.69 -15.36 -21.02
CA GLN A 146 -10.62 -14.65 -21.90
C GLN A 146 -9.95 -13.97 -23.11
N GLY A 147 -8.62 -14.08 -23.27
CA GLY A 147 -7.89 -13.45 -24.36
C GLY A 147 -7.80 -11.92 -24.30
N LYS A 148 -8.21 -11.31 -23.17
CA LYS A 148 -8.18 -9.85 -23.00
C LYS A 148 -6.80 -9.31 -22.69
N ILE A 149 -5.91 -10.16 -22.19
CA ILE A 149 -4.51 -9.84 -21.93
C ILE A 149 -3.66 -10.86 -22.68
N ALA A 150 -2.64 -10.38 -23.38
CA ALA A 150 -1.68 -11.25 -24.04
C ALA A 150 -1.10 -12.27 -23.04
N PRO A 151 -0.93 -13.54 -23.44
CA PRO A 151 -0.26 -14.50 -22.58
C PRO A 151 1.11 -13.92 -22.23
N TYR A 152 1.44 -13.97 -20.93
CA TYR A 152 2.76 -13.61 -20.47
C TYR A 152 3.76 -14.51 -21.22
N LYS A 153 4.41 -13.97 -22.23
CA LYS A 153 5.62 -14.56 -22.79
C LYS A 153 6.69 -14.30 -21.75
N GLY A 154 6.71 -15.17 -20.75
CA GLY A 154 7.72 -15.15 -19.72
C GLY A 154 9.06 -15.55 -20.33
N ASP A 155 9.73 -14.60 -20.91
CA ASP A 155 11.16 -14.57 -20.73
C ASP A 155 11.35 -14.13 -19.29
N ILE A 156 11.45 -15.12 -18.39
CA ILE A 156 11.84 -14.97 -16.98
C ILE A 156 13.20 -14.23 -16.87
N LYS A 157 13.83 -13.94 -17.99
CA LYS A 157 15.08 -13.21 -18.09
C LYS A 157 14.96 -11.70 -17.96
N ASP A 158 13.76 -11.10 -18.06
CA ASP A 158 13.68 -9.64 -18.20
C ASP A 158 13.03 -8.88 -17.03
N GLU A 159 12.39 -9.52 -16.03
CA GLU A 159 11.66 -8.74 -15.00
C GLU A 159 11.94 -9.09 -13.54
N THR A 160 12.70 -10.15 -13.23
CA THR A 160 12.99 -10.51 -11.83
C THR A 160 14.47 -10.46 -11.50
N THR A 161 15.29 -10.25 -12.44
CA THR A 161 16.63 -9.78 -12.24
C THR A 161 16.54 -8.25 -12.18
N LEU A 162 16.97 -7.65 -11.08
CA LEU A 162 17.76 -6.44 -11.18
C LEU A 162 18.39 -6.49 -12.55
N GLU A 163 17.90 -5.65 -13.50
CA GLU A 163 18.42 -5.70 -14.85
C GLU A 163 19.93 -5.78 -14.72
N THR A 164 20.44 -6.99 -14.79
CA THR A 164 21.79 -7.19 -15.17
C THR A 164 21.83 -6.48 -16.49
N TYR A 165 22.40 -5.30 -16.50
CA TYR A 165 22.81 -4.66 -17.73
C TYR A 165 23.82 -5.64 -18.33
N GLU A 166 23.34 -6.66 -19.00
CA GLU A 166 24.10 -7.39 -19.99
C GLU A 166 24.35 -6.43 -21.17
N THR A 167 25.11 -5.39 -20.89
CA THR A 167 26.02 -4.91 -21.89
C THR A 167 26.95 -6.09 -22.13
N LYS A 168 27.11 -6.46 -23.37
CA LYS A 168 27.98 -7.53 -23.90
C LYS A 168 29.47 -7.46 -23.46
N ASN A 169 29.77 -6.71 -22.44
CA ASN A 169 31.06 -6.63 -21.76
C ASN A 169 30.83 -7.08 -20.32
N ASP A 170 31.41 -8.19 -19.94
CA ASP A 170 31.53 -8.63 -18.56
C ASP A 170 32.04 -7.46 -17.71
N ILE A 171 31.13 -6.85 -16.97
CA ILE A 171 31.49 -5.80 -16.03
C ILE A 171 32.23 -6.50 -14.89
N PRO A 172 33.50 -6.16 -14.62
CA PRO A 172 34.22 -6.78 -13.52
C PRO A 172 33.42 -6.63 -12.21
N ALA A 173 33.45 -7.64 -11.36
CA ALA A 173 32.73 -7.63 -10.07
C ALA A 173 33.04 -6.37 -9.24
N ALA A 174 34.26 -5.86 -9.33
CA ALA A 174 34.68 -4.60 -8.71
C ALA A 174 33.84 -3.39 -9.19
N GLU A 175 33.56 -3.28 -10.49
CA GLU A 175 32.77 -2.16 -11.05
C GLU A 175 31.29 -2.22 -10.63
N SER A 176 30.74 -3.42 -10.46
CA SER A 176 29.38 -3.59 -9.97
C SER A 176 29.24 -3.19 -8.49
N VAL A 177 30.25 -3.48 -7.67
CA VAL A 177 30.32 -3.07 -6.26
C VAL A 177 30.44 -1.55 -6.16
N ASP A 178 31.27 -0.93 -6.99
CA ASP A 178 31.40 0.53 -7.02
C ASP A 178 30.09 1.23 -7.39
N LYS A 179 29.36 0.69 -8.36
CA LYS A 179 28.02 1.22 -8.74
C LYS A 179 27.01 1.11 -7.58
N LEU A 180 26.99 -0.02 -6.87
CA LEU A 180 26.16 -0.19 -5.69
C LEU A 180 26.52 0.81 -4.59
N THR A 181 27.82 0.95 -4.33
CA THR A 181 28.34 1.87 -3.31
C THR A 181 27.94 3.31 -3.61
N ILE A 182 28.03 3.76 -4.87
CA ILE A 182 27.61 5.09 -5.29
C ILE A 182 26.11 5.28 -5.09
N GLN A 183 25.30 4.28 -5.43
CA GLN A 183 23.84 4.36 -5.25
C GLN A 183 23.47 4.44 -3.76
N VAL A 184 24.06 3.61 -2.92
CA VAL A 184 23.85 3.64 -1.48
C VAL A 184 24.31 4.97 -0.88
N ALA A 185 25.50 5.46 -1.27
CA ALA A 185 26.01 6.74 -0.81
C ALA A 185 25.09 7.90 -1.21
N LEU A 186 24.55 7.88 -2.42
CA LEU A 186 23.63 8.91 -2.92
C LEU A 186 22.31 8.89 -2.13
N VAL A 187 21.73 7.72 -1.88
CA VAL A 187 20.51 7.58 -1.07
C VAL A 187 20.75 8.09 0.36
N LEU A 188 21.86 7.68 0.99
CA LEU A 188 22.20 8.12 2.34
C LEU A 188 22.51 9.62 2.41
N THR A 189 23.14 10.20 1.38
CA THR A 189 23.40 11.63 1.31
C THR A 189 22.09 12.41 1.23
N VAL A 190 21.18 12.04 0.33
CA VAL A 190 19.87 12.69 0.22
C VAL A 190 19.09 12.53 1.53
N TYR A 191 19.13 11.35 2.13
CA TYR A 191 18.51 11.11 3.43
C TYR A 191 19.07 12.04 4.52
N ALA A 192 20.39 12.15 4.64
CA ALA A 192 21.03 13.02 5.62
C ALA A 192 20.79 14.52 5.39
N LEU A 193 20.47 14.94 4.16
CA LEU A 193 20.11 16.33 3.83
C LEU A 193 18.64 16.65 4.13
N THR A 194 17.79 15.62 4.20
CA THR A 194 16.34 15.78 4.41
C THR A 194 15.91 15.58 5.85
N PHE A 195 16.75 14.95 6.66
CA PHE A 195 16.58 14.70 8.10
C PHE A 195 17.63 15.41 8.93
#